data_c4d29ca9db90593ef0be13a08875aa0e
#
_entry.id   c4d29ca9db90593ef0be13a08875aa0e
#
_cell.length_a   1.000
_cell.length_b   1.000
_cell.length_c   1.000
_cell.angle_alpha   90.00
_cell.angle_beta   90.00
_cell.angle_gamma   90.00
#
_symmetry.space_group_name_H-M   'P 1'
#
loop_
_entity.id
_entity.type
_entity.pdbx_description
1 polymer ?
#
loop_
_entity_poly.entity_id
_entity_poly.type
_entity_poly.pdbx_seq_one_letter_code
_entity_poly.pdbx_strand_id
1 'polypeptide(L)'
;MKQEVFKERLDALNVKLNVIENEIRELQEEFAATYPIQPGDKCINENGVTCWLSRIVFTSTYATKPSFLVNYSRKDGTRSKREEYFFGKLTKVEQ
;
A
#
# COMPACT_ATOMS: atom_id res chain seq x y z
N MET A 1 -13.61 -4.77 39.36
CA MET A 1 -14.35 -4.00 38.34
C MET A 1 -15.53 -4.83 37.83
N LYS A 2 -16.69 -4.22 37.76
CA LYS A 2 -17.85 -4.91 37.19
C LYS A 2 -17.72 -5.04 35.69
N GLN A 3 -18.23 -6.14 35.13
CA GLN A 3 -18.15 -6.42 33.70
C GLN A 3 -18.73 -5.30 32.83
N GLU A 4 -19.81 -4.69 33.25
CA GLU A 4 -20.44 -3.58 32.54
C GLU A 4 -19.51 -2.37 32.42
N VAL A 5 -18.81 -2.02 33.49
CA VAL A 5 -17.83 -0.92 33.49
C VAL A 5 -16.64 -1.26 32.62
N PHE A 6 -16.16 -2.50 32.68
CA PHE A 6 -15.09 -2.97 31.80
C PHE A 6 -15.47 -2.84 30.34
N LYS A 7 -16.66 -3.28 29.97
CA LYS A 7 -17.16 -3.21 28.60
C LYS A 7 -17.25 -1.76 28.10
N GLU A 8 -17.80 -0.87 28.92
CA GLU A 8 -17.91 0.55 28.58
C GLU A 8 -16.55 1.19 28.32
N ARG A 9 -15.58 0.89 29.18
CA ARG A 9 -14.21 1.42 29.03
C ARG A 9 -13.53 0.84 27.80
N LEU A 10 -13.71 -0.46 27.55
CA LEU A 10 -13.16 -1.11 26.37
C LEU A 10 -13.74 -0.52 25.09
N ASP A 11 -15.05 -0.34 25.05
CA ASP A 11 -15.73 0.26 23.89
C ASP A 11 -15.23 1.68 23.62
N ALA A 12 -15.05 2.49 24.67
CA ALA A 12 -14.52 3.84 24.54
C ALA A 12 -13.10 3.85 23.99
N LEU A 13 -12.25 2.93 24.45
CA LEU A 13 -10.89 2.79 23.94
C LEU A 13 -10.85 2.31 22.49
N ASN A 14 -11.74 1.40 22.13
CA ASN A 14 -11.86 0.92 20.76
C ASN A 14 -12.30 2.03 19.80
N VAL A 15 -13.17 2.91 20.23
CA VAL A 15 -13.55 4.08 19.44
C VAL A 15 -12.34 4.98 19.18
N LYS A 16 -11.54 5.26 20.21
CA LYS A 16 -10.29 6.03 20.08
C LYS A 16 -9.30 5.35 19.16
N LEU A 17 -9.16 4.04 19.29
CA LEU A 17 -8.26 3.26 18.44
C LEU A 17 -8.67 3.35 16.97
N ASN A 18 -9.95 3.24 16.67
CA ASN A 18 -10.47 3.35 15.32
C ASN A 18 -10.19 4.74 14.72
N VAL A 19 -10.33 5.80 15.51
CA VAL A 19 -10.00 7.16 15.06
C VAL A 19 -8.53 7.28 14.70
N ILE A 20 -7.65 6.76 15.57
CA ILE A 20 -6.20 6.79 15.33
C ILE A 20 -5.82 5.96 14.10
N GLU A 21 -6.39 4.78 13.94
CA GLU A 21 -6.13 3.94 12.77
C GLU A 21 -6.55 4.63 11.47
N ASN A 22 -7.68 5.32 11.48
CA ASN A 22 -8.14 6.07 10.32
C ASN A 22 -7.21 7.24 9.99
N GLU A 23 -6.70 7.93 11.00
CA GLU A 23 -5.71 9.00 10.81
C GLU A 23 -4.41 8.47 10.20
N ILE A 24 -3.96 7.30 10.64
CA ILE A 24 -2.77 6.66 10.08
C ILE A 24 -3.00 6.30 8.61
N ARG A 25 -4.16 5.73 8.28
CA ARG A 25 -4.50 5.38 6.90
C ARG A 25 -4.54 6.60 6.00
N GLU A 26 -5.13 7.69 6.48
CA GLU A 26 -5.15 8.96 5.74
C GLU A 26 -3.74 9.47 5.47
N LEU A 27 -2.86 9.39 6.46
CA LEU A 27 -1.46 9.78 6.30
C LEU A 27 -0.74 8.89 5.28
N GLN A 28 -0.99 7.58 5.32
CA GLN A 28 -0.42 6.64 4.36
C GLN A 28 -0.90 6.92 2.94
N GLU A 29 -2.19 7.22 2.76
CA GLU A 29 -2.76 7.59 1.47
C GLU A 29 -2.16 8.89 0.94
N GLU A 30 -1.97 9.88 1.81
CA GLU A 30 -1.32 11.14 1.47
C GLU A 30 0.11 10.91 0.98
N PHE A 31 0.87 10.08 1.69
CA PHE A 31 2.22 9.72 1.30
C PHE A 31 2.23 9.00 -0.06
N ALA A 32 1.33 8.04 -0.25
CA ALA A 32 1.20 7.31 -1.52
C ALA A 32 0.86 8.24 -2.68
N ALA A 33 0.00 9.23 -2.46
CA ALA A 33 -0.39 10.18 -3.50
C ALA A 33 0.78 11.05 -3.99
N THR A 34 1.78 11.26 -3.13
CA THR A 34 2.97 12.06 -3.48
C THR A 34 4.17 11.21 -3.89
N TYR A 35 4.01 9.89 -3.93
CA TYR A 35 5.10 9.00 -4.29
C TYR A 35 5.49 9.19 -5.76
N PRO A 36 6.80 9.13 -6.11
CA PRO A 36 7.26 9.42 -7.47
C PRO A 36 6.70 8.49 -8.56
N ILE A 37 6.27 7.29 -8.16
CA ILE A 37 5.67 6.33 -9.09
C ILE A 37 4.20 6.18 -8.70
N GLN A 38 3.30 6.30 -9.67
CA GLN A 38 1.86 6.24 -9.46
C GLN A 38 1.24 5.04 -10.19
N PRO A 39 0.04 4.58 -9.75
CA PRO A 39 -0.67 3.51 -10.46
C PRO A 39 -0.82 3.81 -11.95
N GLY A 40 -0.51 2.81 -12.77
CA GLY A 40 -0.51 2.93 -14.24
C GLY A 40 0.86 3.23 -14.83
N ASP A 41 1.82 3.66 -14.04
CA ASP A 41 3.17 3.94 -14.53
C ASP A 41 3.91 2.65 -14.89
N LYS A 42 4.62 2.69 -16.03
CA LYS A 42 5.50 1.61 -16.45
C LYS A 42 6.82 1.72 -15.70
N CYS A 43 7.29 0.61 -15.16
CA CYS A 43 8.48 0.57 -14.31
C CYS A 43 9.39 -0.58 -14.69
N ILE A 44 10.63 -0.48 -14.24
CA ILE A 44 11.62 -1.56 -14.31
C ILE A 44 12.06 -1.87 -12.88
N ASN A 45 12.11 -3.15 -12.53
CA ASN A 45 12.60 -3.57 -11.22
C ASN A 45 14.13 -3.70 -11.20
N GLU A 46 14.68 -4.08 -10.05
CA GLU A 46 16.15 -4.23 -9.86
C GLU A 46 16.79 -5.24 -10.82
N ASN A 47 16.01 -6.21 -11.27
CA ASN A 47 16.47 -7.26 -12.18
C ASN A 47 16.27 -6.90 -13.66
N GLY A 48 15.82 -5.69 -13.95
CA GLY A 48 15.57 -5.25 -15.32
C GLY A 48 14.25 -5.74 -15.91
N VAL A 49 13.37 -6.28 -15.09
CA VAL A 49 12.07 -6.80 -15.55
C VAL A 49 11.04 -5.66 -15.60
N THR A 50 10.37 -5.56 -16.74
CA THR A 50 9.33 -4.55 -16.95
C THR A 50 8.03 -4.93 -16.25
N CYS A 51 7.42 -3.95 -15.59
CA CYS A 51 6.13 -4.10 -14.93
C CYS A 51 5.39 -2.76 -14.90
N TRP A 52 4.12 -2.80 -14.51
CA TRP A 52 3.33 -1.58 -14.28
C TRP A 52 2.89 -1.56 -12.84
N LEU A 53 2.95 -0.40 -12.22
CA LEU A 53 2.46 -0.24 -10.87
C LEU A 53 0.93 -0.34 -10.90
N SER A 54 0.39 -1.27 -10.14
CA SER A 54 -1.06 -1.44 -9.99
C SER A 54 -1.59 -0.63 -8.80
N ARG A 55 -0.97 -0.81 -7.63
CA ARG A 55 -1.36 -0.09 -6.41
C ARG A 55 -0.17 0.07 -5.48
N ILE A 56 -0.18 1.15 -4.72
CA ILE A 56 0.71 1.36 -3.59
C ILE A 56 -0.08 0.96 -2.34
N VAL A 57 0.44 0.04 -1.55
CA VAL A 57 -0.25 -0.48 -0.37
C VAL A 57 0.64 -0.44 0.86
N PHE A 58 0.01 -0.32 2.02
CA PHE A 58 0.70 -0.49 3.29
C PHE A 58 0.14 -1.74 3.95
N THR A 59 1.01 -2.66 4.32
CA THR A 59 0.61 -3.97 4.86
C THR A 59 0.08 -3.90 6.27
N SER A 60 0.33 -2.79 6.96
CA SER A 60 -0.18 -2.55 8.32
C SER A 60 -0.15 -1.07 8.64
N THR A 61 -0.80 -0.69 9.75
CA THR A 61 -0.72 0.69 10.27
C THR A 61 0.65 1.03 10.84
N TYR A 62 1.52 0.04 11.03
CA TYR A 62 2.90 0.23 11.51
C TYR A 62 3.90 0.34 10.37
N ALA A 63 3.48 0.11 9.15
CA ALA A 63 4.38 0.11 8.00
C ALA A 63 4.92 1.52 7.74
N THR A 64 6.23 1.65 7.71
CA THR A 64 6.93 2.91 7.42
C THR A 64 7.31 3.02 5.95
N LYS A 65 7.19 1.94 5.19
CA LYS A 65 7.50 1.88 3.76
C LYS A 65 6.33 1.26 3.02
N PRO A 66 6.02 1.76 1.82
CA PRO A 66 4.97 1.16 1.01
C PRO A 66 5.44 -0.16 0.40
N SER A 67 4.49 -1.02 0.14
CA SER A 67 4.65 -2.19 -0.71
C SER A 67 3.94 -1.92 -2.03
N PHE A 68 4.34 -2.62 -3.07
CA PHE A 68 3.78 -2.40 -4.40
C PHE A 68 3.06 -3.64 -4.90
N LEU A 69 1.90 -3.44 -5.51
CA LEU A 69 1.26 -4.44 -6.33
C LEU A 69 1.54 -4.07 -7.78
N VAL A 70 2.13 -4.98 -8.52
CA VAL A 70 2.56 -4.75 -9.89
C VAL A 70 1.94 -5.75 -10.84
N ASN A 71 1.81 -5.36 -12.10
CA ASN A 71 1.43 -6.24 -13.19
C ASN A 71 2.66 -6.41 -14.08
N TYR A 72 3.18 -7.64 -14.18
CA TYR A 72 4.35 -7.91 -15.00
C TYR A 72 4.02 -7.89 -16.49
N SER A 73 5.04 -7.64 -17.31
CA SER A 73 4.91 -7.72 -18.76
C SER A 73 4.76 -9.17 -19.19
N ARG A 74 3.82 -9.41 -20.12
CA ARG A 74 3.69 -10.70 -20.78
C ARG A 74 4.76 -10.85 -21.85
N LYS A 75 4.91 -12.06 -22.40
CA LYS A 75 5.87 -12.35 -23.47
C LYS A 75 5.67 -11.49 -24.72
N ASP A 76 4.41 -11.09 -24.98
CA ASP A 76 4.06 -10.23 -26.11
C ASP A 76 4.22 -8.73 -25.81
N GLY A 77 4.73 -8.38 -24.63
CA GLY A 77 4.93 -6.99 -24.20
C GLY A 77 3.72 -6.31 -23.59
N THR A 78 2.58 -7.00 -23.48
CA THR A 78 1.38 -6.43 -22.87
C THR A 78 1.37 -6.60 -21.37
N ARG A 79 0.59 -5.74 -20.70
CA ARG A 79 0.42 -5.76 -19.24
C ARG A 79 -0.42 -6.97 -18.83
N SER A 80 0.10 -7.75 -17.88
CA SER A 80 -0.66 -8.83 -17.25
C SER A 80 -1.79 -8.27 -16.41
N LYS A 81 -2.90 -8.99 -16.32
CA LYS A 81 -4.03 -8.63 -15.44
C LYS A 81 -3.82 -9.08 -14.00
N ARG A 82 -2.84 -9.95 -13.77
CA ARG A 82 -2.55 -10.47 -12.44
C ARG A 82 -1.72 -9.46 -11.64
N GLU A 83 -2.16 -9.18 -10.41
CA GLU A 83 -1.41 -8.36 -9.47
C GLU A 83 -0.49 -9.23 -8.63
N GLU A 84 0.77 -8.83 -8.48
CA GLU A 84 1.74 -9.54 -7.67
C GLU A 84 2.47 -8.55 -6.78
N TYR A 85 2.78 -8.97 -5.55
CA TYR A 85 3.55 -8.13 -4.63
C TYR A 85 4.98 -8.00 -5.09
N PHE A 86 5.53 -6.80 -4.94
CA PHE A 86 6.93 -6.51 -5.17
C PHE A 86 7.48 -5.67 -4.00
N PHE A 87 8.58 -6.11 -3.42
CA PHE A 87 9.18 -5.49 -2.23
C PHE A 87 10.51 -4.81 -2.49
N GLY A 88 10.94 -4.72 -3.72
CA GLY A 88 12.21 -4.12 -4.10
C GLY A 88 12.06 -2.69 -4.60
N LYS A 89 13.09 -2.24 -5.31
CA LYS A 89 13.12 -0.90 -5.88
C LYS A 89 12.56 -0.90 -7.29
N LEU A 90 11.66 0.03 -7.55
CA LEU A 90 11.08 0.28 -8.87
C LEU A 90 11.60 1.60 -9.42
N THR A 91 11.92 1.62 -10.69
CA THR A 91 12.31 2.84 -11.40
C THR A 91 11.31 3.09 -12.52
N LYS A 92 10.76 4.31 -12.54
CA LYS A 92 9.81 4.70 -13.57
C LYS A 92 10.51 4.77 -14.93
N VAL A 93 9.87 4.19 -15.95
CA VAL A 93 10.33 4.30 -17.32
C VAL A 93 9.76 5.59 -17.91
N GLU A 94 10.64 6.49 -18.28
CA GLU A 94 10.23 7.71 -18.97
C GLU A 94 9.96 7.40 -20.45
N GLN A 95 8.84 7.91 -20.92
CA GLN A 95 8.46 7.78 -22.33
C GLN A 95 8.92 8.98 -23.13
#